data_b9109eebea472ae54012785ccb7fc028
#
_entry.id   b9109eebea472ae54012785ccb7fc028
#
_cell.length_a   1.000
_cell.length_b   1.000
_cell.length_c   1.000
_cell.angle_alpha   90.00
_cell.angle_beta   90.00
_cell.angle_gamma   90.00
#
_symmetry.space_group_name_H-M   'P 1'
#
loop_
_entity.id
_entity.type
_entity.pdbx_description
1 polymer ?
#
loop_
_entity_poly.entity_id
_entity_poly.type
_entity_poly.pdbx_seq_one_letter_code
_entity_poly.pdbx_strand_id
1 'polypeptide(L)'
;MRRGGAIVCAAAFAGAAALGPVPSAAEPINTLVDVSRALEACFVFPPLELSREDMEITVRFGLTRDGNILGEPRFTYITRDVPMPIRSAYQKAVAEAFMRCMPLSFTPGLGGAIAGRIFSWRIRDSRPHRKA
;
A
#
# COMPACT_ATOMS: atom_id res chain seq x y z
N MET A 1 54.58 -29.82 -50.40
CA MET A 1 54.19 -30.06 -49.04
C MET A 1 53.58 -28.86 -48.43
N ARG A 2 52.30 -28.84 -48.39
CA ARG A 2 51.55 -27.73 -47.82
C ARG A 2 50.93 -28.15 -46.57
N ARG A 3 51.18 -27.44 -45.50
CA ARG A 3 50.47 -27.62 -44.25
C ARG A 3 49.59 -26.46 -44.08
N GLY A 4 48.32 -26.68 -44.34
CA GLY A 4 47.26 -25.67 -44.01
C GLY A 4 47.01 -25.69 -42.57
N GLY A 5 47.35 -24.64 -41.85
CA GLY A 5 46.93 -24.45 -40.48
C GLY A 5 45.49 -24.04 -40.48
N ALA A 6 44.62 -24.86 -39.89
CA ALA A 6 43.28 -24.50 -39.65
C ALA A 6 43.23 -23.55 -38.45
N ILE A 7 42.91 -22.31 -38.70
CA ILE A 7 42.64 -21.35 -37.63
C ILE A 7 41.24 -21.59 -37.15
N VAL A 8 41.11 -22.18 -35.98
CA VAL A 8 39.84 -22.32 -35.30
C VAL A 8 39.56 -21.00 -34.59
N CYS A 9 38.71 -20.18 -35.17
CA CYS A 9 38.19 -19.03 -34.49
C CYS A 9 37.17 -19.52 -33.45
N ALA A 10 37.60 -19.58 -32.21
CA ALA A 10 36.69 -19.75 -31.10
C ALA A 10 35.91 -18.45 -30.92
N ALA A 11 34.68 -18.40 -31.39
CA ALA A 11 33.80 -17.31 -31.09
C ALA A 11 33.36 -17.46 -29.61
N ALA A 12 33.94 -16.65 -28.76
CA ALA A 12 33.45 -16.53 -27.39
C ALA A 12 32.12 -15.81 -27.44
N PHE A 13 31.03 -16.54 -27.31
CA PHE A 13 29.74 -15.94 -27.00
C PHE A 13 29.77 -15.44 -25.57
N ALA A 14 30.08 -14.17 -25.41
CA ALA A 14 29.81 -13.51 -24.16
C ALA A 14 28.25 -13.39 -24.04
N GLY A 15 27.65 -14.33 -23.36
CA GLY A 15 26.26 -14.24 -23.02
C GLY A 15 26.08 -13.05 -22.08
N ALA A 16 25.60 -11.92 -22.59
CA ALA A 16 25.13 -10.85 -21.76
C ALA A 16 23.89 -11.35 -21.03
N ALA A 17 24.06 -11.73 -19.77
CA ALA A 17 22.94 -11.97 -18.90
C ALA A 17 22.21 -10.64 -18.77
N ALA A 18 21.06 -10.50 -19.44
CA ALA A 18 20.21 -9.37 -19.23
C ALA A 18 19.66 -9.48 -17.81
N LEU A 19 20.25 -8.73 -16.90
CA LEU A 19 19.69 -8.52 -15.57
C LEU A 19 18.44 -7.67 -15.77
N GLY A 20 17.27 -8.32 -15.81
CA GLY A 20 16.02 -7.62 -15.74
C GLY A 20 15.92 -6.83 -14.43
N PRO A 21 15.08 -5.79 -14.36
CA PRO A 21 14.91 -5.03 -13.13
C PRO A 21 14.47 -5.99 -12.01
N VAL A 22 15.31 -6.15 -11.02
CA VAL A 22 14.95 -6.86 -9.80
C VAL A 22 13.87 -6.01 -9.12
N PRO A 23 12.66 -6.55 -8.84
CA PRO A 23 11.69 -5.79 -8.06
C PRO A 23 12.35 -5.45 -6.74
N SER A 24 12.59 -4.16 -6.53
CA SER A 24 13.08 -3.69 -5.24
C SER A 24 12.04 -4.06 -4.20
N ALA A 25 12.43 -4.88 -3.22
CA ALA A 25 11.60 -5.08 -2.05
C ALA A 25 11.31 -3.68 -1.47
N ALA A 26 10.04 -3.41 -1.17
CA ALA A 26 9.67 -2.15 -0.54
C ALA A 26 10.54 -1.94 0.70
N GLU A 27 11.15 -0.78 0.81
CA GLU A 27 11.96 -0.43 1.97
C GLU A 27 11.11 -0.51 3.24
N PRO A 28 11.66 -1.03 4.34
CA PRO A 28 10.93 -1.08 5.60
C PRO A 28 10.49 0.33 6.03
N ILE A 29 9.28 0.42 6.55
CA ILE A 29 8.70 1.65 7.04
C ILE A 29 9.43 2.05 8.33
N ASN A 30 9.95 3.26 8.36
CA ASN A 30 10.74 3.78 9.47
C ASN A 30 10.11 4.98 10.18
N THR A 31 9.10 5.61 9.61
CA THR A 31 8.43 6.80 10.18
C THR A 31 6.92 6.65 10.20
N LEU A 32 6.26 7.43 11.07
CA LEU A 32 4.80 7.47 11.12
C LEU A 32 4.19 8.05 9.84
N VAL A 33 4.89 8.97 9.19
CA VAL A 33 4.45 9.53 7.91
C VAL A 33 4.39 8.45 6.84
N ASP A 34 5.38 7.56 6.84
CA ASP A 34 5.43 6.46 5.89
C ASP A 34 4.33 5.42 6.15
N VAL A 35 3.89 5.24 7.40
CA VAL A 35 2.73 4.41 7.72
C VAL A 35 1.47 4.97 7.05
N SER A 36 1.25 6.27 7.17
CA SER A 36 0.11 6.92 6.52
C SER A 36 0.14 6.78 5.00
N ARG A 37 1.31 7.00 4.41
CA ARG A 37 1.50 6.85 2.96
C ARG A 37 1.24 5.42 2.49
N ALA A 38 1.69 4.43 3.25
CA ALA A 38 1.45 3.03 2.92
C ALA A 38 -0.05 2.69 2.94
N LEU A 39 -0.77 3.16 3.94
CA LEU A 39 -2.22 2.98 4.03
C LEU A 39 -2.97 3.68 2.89
N GLU A 40 -2.59 4.91 2.58
CA GLU A 40 -3.16 5.66 1.46
C GLU A 40 -2.95 4.94 0.12
N ALA A 41 -1.79 4.36 -0.08
CA ALA A 41 -1.48 3.59 -1.29
C ALA A 41 -2.35 2.32 -1.43
N CYS A 42 -2.81 1.75 -0.33
CA CYS A 42 -3.68 0.57 -0.33
C CYS A 42 -5.16 0.92 -0.43
N PHE A 43 -5.51 2.18 -0.20
CA PHE A 43 -6.90 2.61 -0.19
C PHE A 43 -7.41 2.86 -1.61
N VAL A 44 -8.52 2.22 -1.94
CA VAL A 44 -9.23 2.43 -3.20
C VAL A 44 -10.58 3.04 -2.88
N PHE A 45 -10.82 4.25 -3.37
CA PHE A 45 -12.09 4.92 -3.17
C PHE A 45 -13.24 4.14 -3.82
N PRO A 46 -14.44 4.16 -3.21
CA PRO A 46 -15.61 3.58 -3.85
C PRO A 46 -15.88 4.21 -5.22
N PRO A 47 -16.56 3.50 -6.13
CA PRO A 47 -16.98 4.10 -7.40
C PRO A 47 -17.86 5.33 -7.14
N LEU A 48 -17.87 6.27 -8.09
CA LEU A 48 -18.58 7.55 -7.90
C LEU A 48 -20.06 7.39 -7.55
N GLU A 49 -20.69 6.32 -8.05
CA GLU A 49 -22.10 6.01 -7.76
C GLU A 49 -22.35 5.69 -6.28
N LEU A 50 -21.33 5.20 -5.59
CA LEU A 50 -21.37 4.84 -4.17
C LEU A 50 -20.47 5.74 -3.34
N SER A 51 -20.22 6.95 -3.79
CA SER A 51 -19.37 7.90 -3.11
C SER A 51 -20.03 9.27 -2.97
N ARG A 52 -19.41 10.13 -2.19
CA ARG A 52 -19.87 11.49 -1.96
C ARG A 52 -18.68 12.44 -1.94
N GLU A 53 -18.83 13.58 -2.60
CA GLU A 53 -17.85 14.65 -2.55
C GLU A 53 -17.64 15.13 -1.12
N ASP A 54 -16.39 15.39 -0.76
CA ASP A 54 -15.99 15.82 0.58
C ASP A 54 -16.33 14.84 1.72
N MET A 55 -16.56 13.57 1.40
CA MET A 55 -16.72 12.54 2.41
C MET A 55 -15.47 12.46 3.28
N GLU A 56 -15.66 12.51 4.59
CA GLU A 56 -14.56 12.39 5.55
C GLU A 56 -14.83 11.25 6.51
N ILE A 57 -13.81 10.44 6.73
CA ILE A 57 -13.84 9.31 7.65
C ILE A 57 -12.59 9.36 8.51
N THR A 58 -12.75 9.14 9.79
CA THR A 58 -11.64 8.93 10.71
C THR A 58 -11.72 7.52 11.29
N VAL A 59 -10.64 6.78 11.16
CA VAL A 59 -10.51 5.42 11.67
C VAL A 59 -9.42 5.39 12.74
N ARG A 60 -9.72 4.81 13.89
CA ARG A 60 -8.72 4.54 14.93
C ARG A 60 -8.37 3.06 14.92
N PHE A 61 -7.10 2.78 15.01
CA PHE A 61 -6.59 1.41 15.01
C PHE A 61 -5.26 1.32 15.74
N GLY A 62 -4.93 0.12 16.19
CA GLY A 62 -3.62 -0.19 16.74
C GLY A 62 -2.84 -1.09 15.81
N LEU A 63 -1.54 -1.14 15.98
CA LEU A 63 -0.64 -2.01 15.23
C LEU A 63 0.19 -2.85 16.18
N THR A 64 0.49 -4.07 15.76
CA THR A 64 1.46 -4.93 16.41
C THR A 64 2.87 -4.55 15.96
N ARG A 65 3.88 -5.01 16.67
CA ARG A 65 5.27 -4.84 16.28
C ARG A 65 5.56 -5.39 14.88
N ASP A 66 4.86 -6.44 14.48
CA ASP A 66 5.04 -7.10 13.19
C ASP A 66 4.23 -6.44 12.06
N GLY A 67 3.55 -5.36 12.33
CA GLY A 67 2.82 -4.59 11.32
C GLY A 67 1.41 -5.09 11.03
N ASN A 68 0.85 -5.93 11.88
CA ASN A 68 -0.54 -6.36 11.78
C ASN A 68 -1.48 -5.43 12.56
N ILE A 69 -2.75 -5.45 12.21
CA ILE A 69 -3.78 -4.75 12.98
C ILE A 69 -3.94 -5.41 14.33
N LEU A 70 -3.98 -4.60 15.38
CA LEU A 70 -4.25 -5.01 16.74
C LEU A 70 -5.74 -4.75 17.07
N GLY A 71 -6.52 -5.81 17.13
CA GLY A 71 -7.96 -5.71 17.36
C GLY A 71 -8.72 -5.20 16.12
N GLU A 72 -9.92 -4.69 16.35
CA GLU A 72 -10.75 -4.17 15.28
C GLU A 72 -10.58 -2.64 15.12
N PRO A 73 -10.42 -2.16 13.87
CA PRO A 73 -10.46 -0.73 13.60
C PRO A 73 -11.81 -0.13 13.98
N ARG A 74 -11.81 1.08 14.52
CA ARG A 74 -13.03 1.79 14.92
C ARG A 74 -13.21 3.05 14.10
N PHE A 75 -14.39 3.22 13.55
CA PHE A 75 -14.78 4.47 12.91
C PHE A 75 -15.20 5.47 13.97
N THR A 76 -14.41 6.51 14.18
CA THR A 76 -14.70 7.54 15.18
C THR A 76 -15.42 8.74 14.59
N TYR A 77 -15.33 8.91 13.28
CA TYR A 77 -16.07 9.93 12.55
C TYR A 77 -16.42 9.44 11.15
N ILE A 78 -17.62 9.70 10.72
CA ILE A 78 -18.11 9.54 9.35
C ILE A 78 -19.00 10.73 9.06
N THR A 79 -18.84 11.34 7.89
CA THR A 79 -19.67 12.47 7.46
C THR A 79 -21.16 12.19 7.71
N ARG A 80 -21.84 13.14 8.29
CA ARG A 80 -23.27 13.02 8.64
C ARG A 80 -24.15 13.04 7.40
N ASP A 81 -25.37 12.55 7.56
CA ASP A 81 -26.43 12.60 6.55
C ASP A 81 -26.06 11.94 5.22
N VAL A 82 -25.28 10.86 5.32
CA VAL A 82 -24.89 10.05 4.19
C VAL A 82 -25.75 8.80 4.12
N PRO A 83 -26.36 8.49 2.97
CA PRO A 83 -27.15 7.26 2.80
C PRO A 83 -26.34 6.00 3.14
N MET A 84 -27.00 5.01 3.73
CA MET A 84 -26.36 3.78 4.18
C MET A 84 -25.55 3.05 3.08
N PRO A 85 -26.02 2.95 1.84
CA PRO A 85 -25.21 2.31 0.79
C PRO A 85 -23.86 2.98 0.55
N ILE A 86 -23.83 4.31 0.61
CA ILE A 86 -22.59 5.09 0.43
C ILE A 86 -21.69 4.91 1.67
N ARG A 87 -22.26 5.05 2.85
CA ARG A 87 -21.54 4.86 4.13
C ARG A 87 -20.88 3.48 4.17
N SER A 88 -21.65 2.44 3.86
CA SER A 88 -21.15 1.06 3.86
C SER A 88 -20.05 0.85 2.82
N ALA A 89 -20.12 1.50 1.66
CA ALA A 89 -19.11 1.41 0.63
C ALA A 89 -17.75 1.95 1.11
N TYR A 90 -17.74 3.06 1.84
CA TYR A 90 -16.50 3.60 2.42
C TYR A 90 -15.96 2.73 3.55
N GLN A 91 -16.83 2.22 4.42
CA GLN A 91 -16.42 1.29 5.49
C GLN A 91 -15.77 0.04 4.91
N LYS A 92 -16.35 -0.51 3.86
CA LYS A 92 -15.81 -1.66 3.14
C LYS A 92 -14.46 -1.32 2.50
N ALA A 93 -14.34 -0.15 1.88
CA ALA A 93 -13.08 0.30 1.26
C ALA A 93 -11.95 0.40 2.28
N VAL A 94 -12.23 0.87 3.50
CA VAL A 94 -11.26 0.92 4.60
C VAL A 94 -10.85 -0.48 5.02
N ALA A 95 -11.80 -1.39 5.22
CA ALA A 95 -11.51 -2.77 5.58
C ALA A 95 -10.64 -3.46 4.54
N GLU A 96 -10.94 -3.27 3.26
CA GLU A 96 -10.15 -3.82 2.15
C GLU A 96 -8.75 -3.22 2.09
N ALA A 97 -8.58 -1.94 2.39
CA ALA A 97 -7.27 -1.30 2.47
C ALA A 97 -6.39 -1.97 3.53
N PHE A 98 -6.92 -2.22 4.71
CA PHE A 98 -6.20 -2.95 5.75
C PHE A 98 -5.83 -4.36 5.31
N MET A 99 -6.74 -5.06 4.65
CA MET A 99 -6.46 -6.41 4.13
C MET A 99 -5.34 -6.42 3.08
N ARG A 100 -5.25 -5.39 2.24
CA ARG A 100 -4.21 -5.29 1.22
C ARG A 100 -2.86 -4.89 1.80
N CYS A 101 -2.85 -4.01 2.79
CA CYS A 101 -1.63 -3.43 3.35
C CYS A 101 -0.96 -4.32 4.39
N MET A 102 -1.73 -5.11 5.13
CA MET A 102 -1.18 -5.86 6.26
C MET A 102 -0.59 -7.20 5.83
N PRO A 103 0.52 -7.60 6.43
CA PRO A 103 1.31 -6.86 7.42
C PRO A 103 2.18 -5.76 6.82
N LEU A 104 2.33 -4.64 7.53
CA LEU A 104 3.28 -3.58 7.17
C LEU A 104 4.69 -3.99 7.58
N SER A 105 5.67 -3.72 6.72
CA SER A 105 7.07 -4.02 7.01
C SER A 105 7.71 -2.85 7.74
N PHE A 106 7.91 -2.98 9.05
CA PHE A 106 8.54 -1.96 9.88
C PHE A 106 10.03 -2.23 10.11
N THR A 107 10.80 -1.17 10.29
CA THR A 107 12.10 -1.31 10.92
C THR A 107 11.91 -1.76 12.38
N PRO A 108 12.87 -2.49 12.98
CA PRO A 108 12.75 -2.92 14.38
C PRO A 108 12.52 -1.76 15.34
N GLY A 109 13.17 -0.62 15.10
CA GLY A 109 13.01 0.58 15.92
C GLY A 109 11.60 1.13 15.89
N LEU A 110 11.01 1.28 14.70
CA LEU A 110 9.65 1.77 14.56
C LEU A 110 8.64 0.75 15.12
N GLY A 111 8.77 -0.53 14.77
CA GLY A 111 7.88 -1.57 15.26
C GLY A 111 7.82 -1.62 16.79
N GLY A 112 8.96 -1.51 17.46
CA GLY A 112 9.00 -1.44 18.93
C GLY A 112 8.38 -0.16 19.49
N ALA A 113 8.55 0.98 18.82
CA ALA A 113 8.02 2.25 19.28
C ALA A 113 6.50 2.37 19.14
N ILE A 114 5.90 1.73 18.14
CA ILE A 114 4.47 1.89 17.83
C ILE A 114 3.60 0.72 18.32
N ALA A 115 4.21 -0.39 18.73
CA ALA A 115 3.46 -1.55 19.17
C ALA A 115 2.46 -1.19 20.29
N GLY A 116 1.18 -1.50 20.07
CA GLY A 116 0.11 -1.23 21.01
C GLY A 116 -0.39 0.22 21.06
N ARG A 117 0.20 1.14 20.31
CA ARG A 117 -0.28 2.53 20.24
C ARG A 117 -1.48 2.64 19.31
N ILE A 118 -2.35 3.58 19.64
CA ILE A 118 -3.54 3.89 18.83
C ILE A 118 -3.21 4.98 17.82
N PHE A 119 -3.56 4.72 16.57
CA PHE A 119 -3.41 5.67 15.46
C PHE A 119 -4.77 6.15 15.00
N SER A 120 -4.81 7.37 14.49
CA SER A 120 -5.98 7.92 13.79
C SER A 120 -5.61 8.13 12.34
N TRP A 121 -6.36 7.54 11.45
CA TRP A 121 -6.23 7.73 10.01
C TRP A 121 -7.44 8.47 9.49
N ARG A 122 -7.20 9.65 8.94
CA ARG A 122 -8.25 10.48 8.35
C ARG A 122 -8.22 10.31 6.84
N ILE A 123 -9.36 9.98 6.28
CA ILE A 123 -9.56 9.80 4.85
C ILE A 123 -10.56 10.85 4.39
N ARG A 124 -10.21 11.59 3.34
CA ARG A 124 -11.10 12.55 2.71
C ARG A 124 -11.20 12.27 1.22
N ASP A 125 -12.43 12.19 0.73
CA ASP A 125 -12.69 12.05 -0.70
C ASP A 125 -12.81 13.43 -1.32
N SER A 126 -11.73 13.89 -1.92
CA SER A 126 -11.69 15.19 -2.61
C SER A 126 -11.94 15.09 -4.11
N ARG A 127 -12.33 13.91 -4.60
CA ARG A 127 -12.64 13.73 -6.02
C ARG A 127 -13.88 14.55 -6.40
N PRO A 128 -13.87 15.23 -7.56
CA PRO A 128 -15.07 15.92 -8.01
C PRO A 128 -16.16 14.91 -8.40
N HIS A 129 -17.39 15.13 -7.91
CA HIS A 129 -18.56 14.31 -8.20
C HIS A 129 -19.51 15.03 -9.16
N ARG A 130 -18.96 15.71 -10.16
CA ARG A 130 -19.79 16.42 -11.13
C ARG A 130 -20.57 15.43 -11.96
N LYS A 131 -21.87 15.59 -11.92
CA LYS A 131 -22.75 15.00 -12.94
C LYS A 131 -22.57 15.80 -14.23
N ALA A 132 -22.19 15.09 -15.27
CA ALA A 132 -22.13 15.68 -16.60
C ALA A 132 -23.54 16.10 -17.06
#